data_ec05bf6e6549ddea2fe6d4264e238ac3
#
_entry.id   ec05bf6e6549ddea2fe6d4264e238ac3
#
_cell.length_a   1.000
_cell.length_b   1.000
_cell.length_c   1.000
_cell.angle_alpha   90.00
_cell.angle_beta   90.00
_cell.angle_gamma   90.00
#
_symmetry.space_group_name_H-M   'P 1'
#
loop_
_entity.id
_entity.type
_entity.pdbx_description
1 polymer ?
#
loop_
_entity_poly.entity_id
_entity_poly.type
_entity_poly.pdbx_seq_one_letter_code
_entity_poly.pdbx_strand_id
1 'polypeptide(L)' 'MKEKILTTVVTFGTTTQAIAMERECKKTEFAGRLIPGPREISASCGLAWKCGKQGEEETTSYMKEQDLEYEKIYRILI' A
#
# COMPACT_ATOMS: atom_id res chain seq x y z
N MET A 1 -18.35 -1.60 -15.90
CA MET A 1 -17.49 -0.46 -15.55
C MET A 1 -17.27 -0.41 -14.04
N LYS A 2 -16.01 -0.34 -13.64
CA LYS A 2 -15.71 -0.31 -12.21
C LYS A 2 -15.86 1.09 -11.64
N GLU A 3 -16.53 1.19 -10.52
CA GLU A 3 -16.61 2.46 -9.84
C GLU A 3 -15.32 2.72 -9.10
N LYS A 4 -14.90 3.97 -9.09
CA LYS A 4 -13.74 4.37 -8.30
C LYS A 4 -14.16 4.56 -6.86
N ILE A 5 -13.38 4.01 -5.96
CA ILE A 5 -13.62 4.16 -4.53
C ILE A 5 -12.39 4.75 -3.87
N LEU A 6 -12.61 5.43 -2.76
CA LEU A 6 -11.50 6.00 -2.00
C LEU A 6 -10.70 4.86 -1.37
N THR A 7 -9.48 4.70 -1.82
CA THR A 7 -8.63 3.56 -1.46
C THR A 7 -7.34 4.04 -0.80
N THR A 8 -6.91 3.33 0.23
CA THR A 8 -5.63 3.60 0.87
C THR A 8 -4.53 2.93 0.05
N VAL A 9 -3.53 3.71 -0.30
CA VAL A 9 -2.40 3.23 -1.11
C VAL A 9 -1.10 3.62 -0.43
N VAL A 10 -0.20 2.65 -0.29
CA VAL A 10 1.11 2.87 0.34
C VAL A 10 2.18 2.88 -0.75
N THR A 11 3.03 3.90 -0.74
CA THR A 11 4.16 3.96 -1.66
C THR A 11 5.45 3.64 -0.92
N PHE A 12 6.46 3.22 -1.66
CA PHE A 12 7.72 2.76 -1.09
C PHE A 12 8.90 3.47 -1.73
N GLY A 13 9.97 3.61 -0.95
CA GLY A 13 11.20 4.21 -1.45
C GLY A 13 12.02 3.24 -2.31
N THR A 14 11.87 1.93 -2.08
CA THR A 14 12.61 0.90 -2.81
C THR A 14 11.72 -0.29 -3.10
N THR A 15 12.11 -1.07 -4.12
CA THR A 15 11.41 -2.30 -4.47
C THR A 15 11.49 -3.31 -3.33
N THR A 16 12.60 -3.35 -2.60
CA THR A 16 12.76 -4.23 -1.45
C THR A 16 11.69 -3.98 -0.40
N GLN A 17 11.38 -2.70 -0.12
CA GLN A 17 10.32 -2.34 0.82
C GLN A 17 8.96 -2.83 0.34
N ALA A 18 8.68 -2.68 -0.95
CA ALA A 18 7.42 -3.13 -1.53
C ALA A 18 7.26 -4.65 -1.42
N ILE A 19 8.31 -5.39 -1.69
CA ILE A 19 8.29 -6.85 -1.60
C ILE A 19 8.12 -7.31 -0.16
N ALA A 20 8.75 -6.61 0.79
CA ALA A 20 8.59 -6.92 2.22
C ALA A 20 7.14 -6.75 2.66
N MET A 21 6.48 -5.69 2.20
CA MET A 21 5.06 -5.45 2.49
C MET A 21 4.21 -6.60 1.96
N GLU A 22 4.42 -7.00 0.71
CA GLU A 22 3.68 -8.10 0.12
C GLU A 22 3.86 -9.40 0.91
N ARG A 23 5.08 -9.69 1.30
CA ARG A 23 5.39 -10.91 2.04
C ARG A 23 4.68 -10.94 3.39
N GLU A 24 4.77 -9.86 4.15
CA GLU A 24 4.12 -9.80 5.46
C GLU A 24 2.61 -9.81 5.36
N CYS A 25 2.05 -9.14 4.37
CA CYS A 25 0.60 -9.14 4.17
C CYS A 25 0.06 -10.52 3.84
N LYS A 26 0.81 -11.31 3.09
CA LYS A 26 0.41 -12.69 2.80
C LYS A 26 0.40 -13.56 4.05
N LYS A 27 1.39 -13.38 4.93
CA LYS A 27 1.50 -14.14 6.17
C LYS A 27 0.37 -13.82 7.14
N THR A 28 -0.03 -12.56 7.20
CA THR A 28 -0.99 -12.08 8.18
C THR A 28 -2.39 -11.87 7.62
N GLU A 29 -2.58 -12.18 6.36
CA GLU A 29 -3.85 -12.00 5.66
C GLU A 29 -4.36 -10.56 5.63
N PHE A 30 -3.44 -9.60 5.65
CA PHE A 30 -3.78 -8.19 5.51
C PHE A 30 -4.16 -7.95 4.04
N ALA A 31 -5.40 -7.53 3.81
CA ALA A 31 -5.93 -7.44 2.45
C ALA A 31 -5.24 -6.39 1.59
N GLY A 32 -5.05 -6.70 0.31
CA GLY A 32 -4.45 -5.79 -0.64
C GLY A 32 -3.53 -6.50 -1.61
N ARG A 33 -2.88 -5.72 -2.46
CA ARG A 33 -1.91 -6.26 -3.42
C ARG A 33 -0.98 -5.16 -3.92
N LEU A 34 0.16 -5.57 -4.46
CA LEU A 34 1.07 -4.64 -5.15
C LEU A 34 0.49 -4.28 -6.51
N ILE A 35 0.59 -3.00 -6.86
CA ILE A 35 0.16 -2.48 -8.16
C ILE A 35 1.23 -1.52 -8.67
N PRO A 36 1.25 -1.22 -9.98
CA PRO A 36 2.06 -0.12 -10.48
C PRO A 36 1.58 1.18 -9.84
N GLY A 37 2.46 2.08 -9.51
CA GLY A 37 2.07 3.35 -8.89
C GLY A 37 1.09 4.11 -9.77
N PRO A 38 -0.08 4.48 -9.23
CA PRO A 38 -1.05 5.27 -10.01
C PRO A 38 -0.48 6.62 -10.42
N ARG A 39 -1.02 7.17 -11.51
CA ARG A 39 -0.58 8.47 -12.01
C ARG A 39 -0.82 9.60 -11.03
N GLU A 40 -1.82 9.45 -10.20
CA GLU A 40 -2.23 10.47 -9.23
C GLU A 40 -1.22 10.65 -8.11
N ILE A 41 -0.32 9.69 -7.93
CA ILE A 41 0.66 9.74 -6.85
C ILE A 41 2.05 9.47 -7.40
N SER A 42 3.05 9.95 -6.64
CA SER A 42 4.44 9.73 -6.96
C SER A 42 4.94 8.55 -6.12
N ALA A 43 5.52 7.55 -6.78
CA ALA A 43 6.09 6.40 -6.08
C ALA A 43 7.53 6.22 -6.55
N SER A 44 8.49 6.41 -5.65
CA SER A 44 9.92 6.39 -5.99
C SER A 44 10.36 5.08 -6.65
N CYS A 45 9.81 3.95 -6.22
CA CYS A 45 10.17 2.66 -6.81
C CYS A 45 9.23 2.21 -7.93
N GLY A 46 8.22 3.03 -8.24
CA GLY A 46 7.24 2.69 -9.27
C GLY A 46 6.19 1.69 -8.84
N LEU A 47 6.24 1.21 -7.61
CA LEU A 47 5.28 0.26 -7.08
C LEU A 47 4.53 0.83 -5.89
N ALA A 48 3.30 0.38 -5.70
CA ALA A 48 2.49 0.79 -4.56
C ALA A 48 1.69 -0.41 -4.05
N TRP A 49 1.26 -0.33 -2.80
CA TRP A 49 0.40 -1.35 -2.21
C TRP A 49 -1.01 -0.80 -2.14
N LYS A 50 -1.92 -1.43 -2.87
CA LYS A 50 -3.33 -1.05 -2.84
C LYS A 50 -4.00 -1.86 -1.72
N CYS A 51 -4.41 -1.17 -0.65
CA CYS A 51 -5.10 -1.81 0.46
C CYS A 51 -6.51 -2.24 0.06
N GLY A 52 -7.06 -3.19 0.80
CA GLY A 52 -8.45 -3.58 0.63
C GLY A 52 -9.37 -2.57 1.31
N LYS A 53 -10.14 -3.04 2.28
CA LYS A 53 -11.09 -2.17 2.99
C LYS A 53 -10.46 -1.38 4.12
N GLN A 54 -9.20 -1.64 4.43
CA GLN A 54 -8.52 -0.98 5.54
C GLN A 54 -8.36 0.52 5.27
N GLY A 55 -8.56 1.31 6.33
CA GLY A 55 -8.32 2.73 6.27
C GLY A 55 -6.86 3.06 6.51
N GLU A 56 -6.55 4.36 6.46
CA GLU A 56 -5.20 4.85 6.66
C GLU A 56 -4.65 4.51 8.05
N GLU A 57 -5.48 4.65 9.07
CA GLU A 57 -5.05 4.36 10.45
C GLU A 57 -4.71 2.88 10.63
N GLU A 58 -5.55 2.00 10.12
CA GLU A 58 -5.31 0.57 10.23
C GLU A 58 -4.02 0.18 9.52
N THR A 59 -3.80 0.75 8.35
CA THR A 59 -2.61 0.48 7.55
C THR A 59 -1.36 0.98 8.25
N THR A 60 -1.41 2.19 8.81
CA THR A 60 -0.28 2.76 9.54
C THR A 60 0.07 1.92 10.76
N SER A 61 -0.95 1.51 11.52
CA SER A 61 -0.75 0.66 12.69
C SER A 61 -0.14 -0.68 12.31
N TYR A 62 -0.67 -1.28 11.24
CA TYR A 62 -0.17 -2.56 10.75
C TYR A 62 1.32 -2.47 10.39
N MET A 63 1.70 -1.43 9.66
CA MET A 63 3.08 -1.29 9.24
C MET A 63 4.03 -1.06 10.41
N LYS A 64 3.56 -0.36 11.45
CA LYS A 64 4.34 -0.20 12.66
C LYS A 64 4.53 -1.52 13.39
N GLU A 65 3.48 -2.30 13.51
CA GLU A 65 3.54 -3.60 14.16
C GLU A 65 4.48 -4.56 13.45
N GLN A 66 4.48 -4.54 12.13
CA GLN A 66 5.31 -5.41 11.33
C GLN A 66 6.70 -4.84 11.05
N ASP A 67 6.98 -3.64 11.55
CA ASP A 67 8.25 -2.94 11.34
C ASP A 67 8.57 -2.80 9.85
N LEU A 68 7.56 -2.43 9.06
CA LEU A 68 7.70 -2.25 7.63
C LEU A 68 7.98 -0.79 7.30
N GLU A 69 8.92 -0.56 6.38
CA GLU A 69 9.25 0.77 5.92
C GLU A 69 8.42 1.13 4.68
N TYR A 70 8.05 2.41 4.58
CA TYR A 70 7.30 2.91 3.45
C TYR A 70 7.63 4.39 3.23
N GLU A 71 7.24 4.92 2.06
CA GLU A 71 7.48 6.32 1.73
C GLU A 71 6.32 7.20 2.19
N LYS A 72 5.12 6.91 1.70
CA LYS A 72 3.93 7.67 2.04
C LYS A 72 2.69 6.80 1.96
N ILE A 73 1.63 7.27 2.63
CA ILE A 73 0.31 6.65 2.55
C ILE A 73 -0.63 7.69 1.98
N TYR A 74 -1.39 7.28 0.96
CA TYR A 74 -2.34 8.14 0.26
C TYR A 74 -3.74 7.56 0.33
N ARG A 75 -4.73 8.43 0.18
CA ARG A 75 -6.10 8.00 -0.04
C ARG A 75 -6.56 8.62 -1.35
N ILE A 76 -6.79 7.78 -2.33
CA ILE A 76 -7.12 8.23 -3.69
C ILE A 76 -8.28 7.41 -4.26
N LEU A 77 -8.93 7.99 -5.25
CA LEU A 77 -10.01 7.31 -5.96
C LEU A 77 -9.42 6.48 -7.09
N ILE A 78 -9.51 5.18 -6.94
CA ILE A 78 -9.03 4.26 -7.98
C ILE A 78 -9.90 3.02 -8.10
#